data_2a1ec139185176554065f41ced66ff4b
#
_entry.id   2a1ec139185176554065f41ced66ff4b
#
_cell.length_a   1.000
_cell.length_b   1.000
_cell.length_c   1.000
_cell.angle_alpha   90.00
_cell.angle_beta   90.00
_cell.angle_gamma   90.00
#
_symmetry.space_group_name_H-M   'P 1'
#
loop_
_entity.id
_entity.type
_entity.pdbx_description
1 polymer ?
#
loop_
_entity_poly.entity_id
_entity_poly.type
_entity_poly.pdbx_seq_one_letter_code
_entity_poly.pdbx_strand_id
1 'polypeptide(L)'
;MTYYAVHTGHNPGIYMTWETAKKQVDGYQGAMYKGFKNIKDAEHFVRNGNLFTIKTEEPAAQPIPNKDVTLSTLPVKFTSLSRSPPAKQLETAKPNSSLTSSLTSSLTSSLTPIEKLLAKYKQHPDYQPSKQVVHIYTDGSTIRNGSKHATGGYGVFIPGTLHVKERLIARELMNGKITNCVAELKAINRALEEILQIHIEVKHELAFTFIIHYDSTYAADVITGKKSAKANLELVTAGKDLLKECSALSIRVSFEHVYSHTGKQDLFSLGNELADKLADVHNN
;
A
#
# COMPACT_ATOMS: atom_id res chain seq x y z
N MET A 1 -3.64 -14.99 -13.54
CA MET A 1 -4.15 -14.01 -12.57
C MET A 1 -5.40 -13.35 -13.12
N THR A 2 -6.25 -12.77 -12.28
CA THR A 2 -7.47 -12.09 -12.72
C THR A 2 -7.42 -10.64 -12.24
N TYR A 3 -7.55 -9.70 -13.17
CA TYR A 3 -7.66 -8.27 -12.91
C TYR A 3 -9.14 -7.92 -12.74
N TYR A 4 -9.51 -7.31 -11.63
CA TYR A 4 -10.89 -6.90 -11.37
C TYR A 4 -11.06 -5.43 -11.71
N ALA A 5 -11.66 -5.15 -12.85
CA ALA A 5 -11.93 -3.80 -13.32
C ALA A 5 -13.27 -3.30 -12.79
N VAL A 6 -13.27 -2.14 -12.16
CA VAL A 6 -14.47 -1.42 -11.71
C VAL A 6 -14.60 -0.17 -12.57
N HIS A 7 -15.60 -0.13 -13.45
CA HIS A 7 -15.92 1.04 -14.26
C HIS A 7 -16.79 2.03 -13.47
N THR A 8 -17.75 1.51 -12.71
CA THR A 8 -18.65 2.31 -11.87
C THR A 8 -18.71 1.71 -10.47
N GLY A 9 -18.37 2.49 -9.45
CA GLY A 9 -18.29 2.08 -8.05
C GLY A 9 -17.82 3.24 -7.18
N HIS A 10 -17.53 2.99 -5.90
CA HIS A 10 -17.01 4.00 -4.98
C HIS A 10 -15.70 4.61 -5.49
N ASN A 11 -14.79 3.76 -5.98
CA ASN A 11 -13.56 4.19 -6.65
C ASN A 11 -13.37 3.34 -7.92
N PRO A 12 -13.64 3.88 -9.13
CA PRO A 12 -13.35 3.19 -10.38
C PRO A 12 -11.86 2.94 -10.56
N GLY A 13 -11.50 1.73 -11.02
CA GLY A 13 -10.09 1.34 -11.18
C GLY A 13 -9.93 -0.16 -11.44
N ILE A 14 -8.66 -0.61 -11.47
CA ILE A 14 -8.30 -2.02 -11.60
C ILE A 14 -7.76 -2.51 -10.26
N TYR A 15 -8.25 -3.68 -9.83
CA TYR A 15 -7.92 -4.29 -8.55
C TYR A 15 -7.38 -5.70 -8.78
N MET A 16 -6.32 -6.05 -8.05
CA MET A 16 -5.61 -7.31 -8.20
C MET A 16 -6.32 -8.46 -7.47
N THR A 17 -7.14 -8.13 -6.47
CA THR A 17 -7.92 -9.10 -5.71
C THR A 17 -9.41 -8.80 -5.76
N TRP A 18 -10.25 -9.83 -5.70
CA TRP A 18 -11.69 -9.65 -5.60
C TRP A 18 -12.10 -8.91 -4.32
N GLU A 19 -11.37 -9.13 -3.24
CA GLU A 19 -11.64 -8.51 -1.96
C GLU A 19 -11.53 -6.98 -2.02
N THR A 20 -10.49 -6.46 -2.66
CA THR A 20 -10.30 -5.01 -2.85
C THR A 20 -11.32 -4.44 -3.83
N ALA A 21 -11.59 -5.14 -4.93
CA ALA A 21 -12.60 -4.73 -5.90
C ALA A 21 -14.02 -4.73 -5.30
N LYS A 22 -14.34 -5.74 -4.48
CA LYS A 22 -15.63 -5.86 -3.81
C LYS A 22 -15.94 -4.64 -2.94
N LYS A 23 -14.97 -4.12 -2.20
CA LYS A 23 -15.12 -2.91 -1.37
C LYS A 23 -15.56 -1.68 -2.20
N GLN A 24 -15.28 -1.68 -3.49
CA GLN A 24 -15.62 -0.58 -4.39
C GLN A 24 -17.00 -0.70 -5.01
N VAL A 25 -17.59 -1.88 -4.99
CA VAL A 25 -18.88 -2.14 -5.63
C VAL A 25 -19.98 -2.53 -4.64
N ASP A 26 -19.61 -2.96 -3.45
CA ASP A 26 -20.55 -3.38 -2.41
C ASP A 26 -21.40 -2.21 -1.92
N GLY A 27 -22.71 -2.33 -2.01
CA GLY A 27 -23.65 -1.26 -1.68
C GLY A 27 -23.71 -0.09 -2.66
N TYR A 28 -22.97 -0.12 -3.76
CA TYR A 28 -23.01 0.94 -4.78
C TYR A 28 -24.08 0.64 -5.84
N GLN A 29 -25.11 1.47 -5.91
CA GLN A 29 -26.20 1.30 -6.86
C GLN A 29 -25.72 1.53 -8.31
N GLY A 30 -25.88 0.53 -9.17
CA GLY A 30 -25.44 0.60 -10.57
C GLY A 30 -23.94 0.30 -10.75
N ALA A 31 -23.31 -0.38 -9.80
CA ALA A 31 -21.93 -0.79 -9.93
C ALA A 31 -21.67 -1.62 -11.19
N MET A 32 -20.63 -1.26 -11.95
CA MET A 32 -20.18 -1.97 -13.14
C MET A 32 -18.74 -2.44 -12.94
N TYR A 33 -18.56 -3.76 -12.91
CA TYR A 33 -17.25 -4.38 -12.70
C TYR A 33 -17.14 -5.72 -13.42
N LYS A 34 -15.90 -6.13 -13.72
CA LYS A 34 -15.63 -7.42 -14.37
C LYS A 34 -14.20 -7.88 -14.11
N GLY A 35 -14.01 -9.24 -14.09
CA GLY A 35 -12.69 -9.86 -14.04
C GLY A 35 -12.12 -10.10 -15.44
N PHE A 36 -10.82 -9.80 -15.63
CA PHE A 36 -10.08 -9.96 -16.88
C PHE A 36 -8.81 -10.79 -16.67
N LYS A 37 -8.37 -11.51 -17.70
CA LYS A 37 -7.08 -12.21 -17.71
C LYS A 37 -5.94 -11.34 -18.23
N ASN A 38 -6.27 -10.29 -18.96
CA ASN A 38 -5.34 -9.34 -19.56
C ASN A 38 -5.61 -7.95 -18.97
N ILE A 39 -4.53 -7.27 -18.58
CA ILE A 39 -4.60 -5.94 -17.97
C ILE A 39 -5.12 -4.89 -18.95
N LYS A 40 -4.73 -4.95 -20.23
CA LYS A 40 -5.19 -3.99 -21.25
C LYS A 40 -6.70 -4.04 -21.46
N ASP A 41 -7.29 -5.25 -21.36
CA ASP A 41 -8.74 -5.41 -21.43
C ASP A 41 -9.43 -4.84 -20.19
N ALA A 42 -8.82 -4.99 -19.02
CA ALA A 42 -9.28 -4.39 -17.77
C ALA A 42 -9.22 -2.86 -17.83
N GLU A 43 -8.14 -2.28 -18.31
CA GLU A 43 -8.00 -0.81 -18.52
C GLU A 43 -9.04 -0.27 -19.50
N HIS A 44 -9.25 -0.99 -20.59
CA HIS A 44 -10.27 -0.60 -21.57
C HIS A 44 -11.67 -0.59 -20.95
N PHE A 45 -11.98 -1.62 -20.14
CA PHE A 45 -13.26 -1.71 -19.45
C PHE A 45 -13.45 -0.58 -18.42
N VAL A 46 -12.39 -0.24 -17.64
CA VAL A 46 -12.48 0.88 -16.70
C VAL A 46 -12.79 2.19 -17.41
N ARG A 47 -12.21 2.42 -18.59
CA ARG A 47 -12.47 3.66 -19.36
C ARG A 47 -13.80 3.72 -20.05
N ASN A 48 -14.26 2.61 -20.64
CA ASN A 48 -15.35 2.61 -21.61
C ASN A 48 -16.59 1.83 -21.16
N GLY A 49 -16.54 1.06 -20.08
CA GLY A 49 -17.65 0.27 -19.55
C GLY A 49 -18.11 -0.90 -20.44
N ASN A 50 -17.41 -1.18 -21.54
CA ASN A 50 -17.77 -2.23 -22.47
C ASN A 50 -16.58 -3.11 -22.88
N LEU A 51 -16.91 -4.28 -23.42
CA LEU A 51 -15.96 -5.28 -23.89
C LEU A 51 -15.59 -5.02 -25.35
N PHE A 52 -14.41 -4.46 -25.61
CA PHE A 52 -13.79 -4.55 -26.92
C PHE A 52 -12.52 -5.40 -26.84
N THR A 53 -12.50 -6.50 -27.55
CA THR A 53 -11.27 -7.31 -27.76
C THR A 53 -10.38 -6.57 -28.76
N ILE A 54 -9.28 -6.02 -28.28
CA ILE A 54 -8.25 -5.46 -29.18
C ILE A 54 -7.48 -6.64 -29.76
N LYS A 55 -7.58 -6.87 -31.07
CA LYS A 55 -6.62 -7.70 -31.80
C LYS A 55 -5.28 -6.96 -31.77
N THR A 56 -4.28 -7.62 -31.17
CA THR A 56 -2.90 -7.11 -31.05
C THR A 56 -2.28 -6.99 -32.43
N GLU A 57 -1.97 -5.77 -32.86
CA GLU A 57 -0.88 -5.46 -33.77
C GLU A 57 0.18 -4.70 -32.95
N GLU A 58 1.40 -5.27 -32.90
CA GLU A 58 2.54 -4.65 -32.25
C GLU A 58 3.03 -3.44 -33.05
N PRO A 59 3.24 -2.27 -32.42
CA PRO A 59 4.11 -1.24 -32.99
C PRO A 59 5.48 -1.25 -32.32
N ALA A 60 6.48 -1.19 -33.16
CA ALA A 60 7.91 -1.12 -32.82
C ALA A 60 8.25 0.00 -31.84
N ALA A 61 9.14 -0.32 -30.90
CA ALA A 61 9.68 0.57 -29.89
C ALA A 61 10.42 1.78 -30.50
N GLN A 62 10.02 2.99 -30.14
CA GLN A 62 10.85 4.20 -30.25
C GLN A 62 11.24 4.73 -28.88
N PRO A 63 12.46 5.26 -28.70
CA PRO A 63 12.93 5.72 -27.38
C PRO A 63 12.27 7.03 -26.97
N ILE A 64 11.75 7.07 -25.75
CA ILE A 64 11.04 8.21 -25.16
C ILE A 64 12.04 9.10 -24.41
N PRO A 65 11.97 10.44 -24.53
CA PRO A 65 12.83 11.35 -23.78
C PRO A 65 12.45 11.41 -22.30
N ASN A 66 13.46 11.36 -21.44
CA ASN A 66 13.36 11.50 -19.98
C ASN A 66 12.61 12.79 -19.59
N LYS A 67 11.41 12.67 -19.04
CA LYS A 67 10.76 13.75 -18.29
C LYS A 67 10.80 13.44 -16.80
N ASP A 68 11.39 14.35 -16.07
CA ASP A 68 11.47 14.33 -14.61
C ASP A 68 10.10 14.56 -13.97
N VAL A 69 9.45 13.48 -13.50
CA VAL A 69 8.22 13.56 -12.72
C VAL A 69 8.50 13.00 -11.32
N THR A 70 8.25 13.79 -10.30
CA THR A 70 8.36 13.39 -8.88
C THR A 70 7.08 12.73 -8.41
N LEU A 71 7.17 11.73 -7.53
CA LEU A 71 6.02 11.03 -6.92
C LEU A 71 5.06 12.01 -6.20
N SER A 72 5.58 13.18 -5.76
CA SER A 72 4.80 14.23 -5.09
C SER A 72 3.82 14.96 -6.00
N THR A 73 3.91 14.78 -7.34
CA THR A 73 3.01 15.41 -8.32
C THR A 73 1.87 14.53 -8.80
N LEU A 74 1.77 13.30 -8.31
CA LEU A 74 0.63 12.44 -8.60
C LEU A 74 -0.59 12.95 -7.82
N PRO A 75 -1.73 13.21 -8.47
CA PRO A 75 -2.94 13.65 -7.79
C PRO A 75 -3.60 12.47 -7.07
N VAL A 76 -3.13 12.15 -5.88
CA VAL A 76 -3.82 11.20 -5.00
C VAL A 76 -4.96 11.97 -4.33
N LYS A 77 -6.19 11.77 -4.77
CA LYS A 77 -7.37 12.25 -4.07
C LYS A 77 -7.55 11.45 -2.79
N PHE A 78 -7.09 11.99 -1.67
CA PHE A 78 -7.48 11.52 -0.35
C PHE A 78 -8.95 11.90 -0.09
N THR A 79 -9.82 10.92 -0.01
CA THR A 79 -11.11 11.08 0.67
C THR A 79 -10.97 10.61 2.10
N SER A 80 -10.60 11.51 3.00
CA SER A 80 -10.85 11.32 4.42
C SER A 80 -12.36 11.50 4.67
N LEU A 81 -13.03 10.45 5.09
CA LEU A 81 -14.39 10.56 5.64
C LEU A 81 -14.35 11.19 7.03
N SER A 82 -14.51 12.51 7.09
CA SER A 82 -15.10 13.16 8.26
C SER A 82 -15.93 14.36 7.80
N ARG A 83 -17.24 14.26 7.97
CA ARG A 83 -18.17 15.37 7.81
C ARG A 83 -17.92 16.38 8.95
N SER A 84 -17.59 17.62 8.61
CA SER A 84 -17.75 18.78 9.46
C SER A 84 -18.47 19.89 8.71
N PRO A 85 -19.30 20.70 9.39
CA PRO A 85 -20.21 21.65 8.75
C PRO A 85 -19.49 22.92 8.24
N PRO A 86 -20.12 23.75 7.39
CA PRO A 86 -19.47 24.82 6.65
C PRO A 86 -19.06 25.99 7.54
N ALA A 87 -17.81 26.41 7.46
CA ALA A 87 -17.29 27.59 8.10
C ALA A 87 -17.65 28.86 7.31
N LYS A 88 -18.13 29.88 8.04
CA LYS A 88 -18.39 31.26 7.56
C LYS A 88 -17.09 31.93 7.15
N GLN A 89 -17.15 32.68 6.05
CA GLN A 89 -16.09 33.58 5.58
C GLN A 89 -15.79 34.63 6.67
N LEU A 90 -14.49 34.85 6.90
CA LEU A 90 -14.02 36.02 7.66
C LEU A 90 -12.85 36.68 6.94
N GLU A 91 -12.88 37.99 6.93
CA GLU A 91 -12.12 38.94 6.14
C GLU A 91 -10.60 38.97 6.47
N THR A 92 -9.85 39.45 5.48
CA THR A 92 -8.42 39.63 5.48
C THR A 92 -7.89 40.64 6.48
N ALA A 93 -6.97 40.27 7.37
CA ALA A 93 -6.13 41.16 8.15
C ALA A 93 -4.64 40.85 7.95
N LYS A 94 -3.83 41.89 7.80
CA LYS A 94 -2.38 41.86 7.54
C LYS A 94 -1.59 41.22 8.69
N PRO A 95 -0.44 40.56 8.42
CA PRO A 95 0.28 39.84 9.46
C PRO A 95 1.13 40.74 10.35
N ASN A 96 0.96 40.61 11.67
CA ASN A 96 1.87 41.14 12.67
C ASN A 96 2.85 40.04 13.11
N SER A 97 4.14 40.33 13.06
CA SER A 97 5.27 39.39 13.13
C SER A 97 5.75 39.09 14.56
N SER A 98 4.87 38.73 15.49
CA SER A 98 5.37 38.36 16.85
C SER A 98 4.58 37.26 17.57
N LEU A 99 3.78 36.43 16.84
CA LEU A 99 2.94 35.39 17.47
C LEU A 99 3.18 33.96 16.93
N THR A 100 4.30 33.71 16.27
CA THR A 100 4.57 32.42 15.59
C THR A 100 5.15 31.31 16.49
N SER A 101 5.59 31.62 17.70
CA SER A 101 6.21 30.61 18.58
C SER A 101 5.28 29.89 19.55
N SER A 102 4.06 30.39 19.78
CA SER A 102 3.13 29.78 20.74
C SER A 102 2.04 28.90 20.10
N LEU A 103 1.79 29.04 18.78
CA LEU A 103 0.76 28.26 18.07
C LEU A 103 1.23 26.86 17.64
N THR A 104 2.52 26.63 17.52
CA THR A 104 3.07 25.32 17.10
C THR A 104 3.01 24.28 18.23
N SER A 105 3.07 24.69 19.49
CA SER A 105 3.04 23.75 20.64
C SER A 105 1.63 23.23 20.97
N SER A 106 0.57 23.95 20.62
CA SER A 106 -0.81 23.54 20.89
C SER A 106 -1.38 22.61 19.83
N LEU A 107 -0.87 22.65 18.58
CA LEU A 107 -1.31 21.79 17.49
C LEU A 107 -0.75 20.35 17.60
N THR A 108 0.40 20.17 18.26
CA THR A 108 1.02 18.84 18.39
C THR A 108 0.40 17.96 19.48
N SER A 109 -0.37 18.53 20.41
CA SER A 109 -1.01 17.78 21.50
C SER A 109 -2.22 16.95 21.06
N SER A 110 -2.80 17.23 19.88
CA SER A 110 -3.99 16.53 19.35
C SER A 110 -3.66 15.42 18.35
N LEU A 111 -2.37 15.27 17.92
CA LEU A 111 -1.98 14.27 16.94
C LEU A 111 -1.96 12.87 17.56
N THR A 112 -2.47 11.89 16.81
CA THR A 112 -2.35 10.47 17.13
C THR A 112 -0.88 10.00 17.16
N PRO A 113 -0.58 8.88 17.83
CA PRO A 113 0.78 8.32 17.83
C PRO A 113 1.34 8.09 16.41
N ILE A 114 0.51 7.61 15.48
CA ILE A 114 0.89 7.39 14.08
C ILE A 114 1.20 8.72 13.38
N GLU A 115 0.38 9.75 13.56
CA GLU A 115 0.62 11.07 12.96
C GLU A 115 1.91 11.72 13.48
N LYS A 116 2.22 11.57 14.76
CA LYS A 116 3.49 12.05 15.35
C LYS A 116 4.69 11.34 14.73
N LEU A 117 4.59 10.02 14.59
CA LEU A 117 5.66 9.20 14.00
C LEU A 117 5.84 9.52 12.50
N LEU A 118 4.74 9.70 11.78
CA LEU A 118 4.75 10.11 10.37
C LEU A 118 5.40 11.49 10.18
N ALA A 119 5.08 12.44 11.05
CA ALA A 119 5.72 13.76 11.03
C ALA A 119 7.23 13.65 11.25
N LYS A 120 7.66 12.82 12.21
CA LYS A 120 9.07 12.54 12.49
C LYS A 120 9.77 11.90 11.29
N TYR A 121 9.15 10.91 10.63
CA TYR A 121 9.67 10.28 9.44
C TYR A 121 9.89 11.32 8.31
N LYS A 122 8.87 12.15 8.03
CA LYS A 122 8.94 13.20 6.99
C LYS A 122 9.96 14.30 7.28
N GLN A 123 10.25 14.56 8.54
CA GLN A 123 11.24 15.57 8.96
C GLN A 123 12.65 14.99 9.12
N HIS A 124 12.83 13.68 8.90
CA HIS A 124 14.16 13.06 9.03
C HIS A 124 15.10 13.62 7.96
N PRO A 125 16.37 13.97 8.33
CA PRO A 125 17.33 14.58 7.39
C PRO A 125 17.60 13.72 6.14
N ASP A 126 17.57 12.39 6.30
CA ASP A 126 17.80 11.45 5.21
C ASP A 126 16.54 11.16 4.37
N TYR A 127 15.39 11.70 4.78
CA TYR A 127 14.17 11.54 3.99
C TYR A 127 14.24 12.40 2.74
N GLN A 128 14.47 11.74 1.63
CA GLN A 128 14.38 12.37 0.32
C GLN A 128 13.39 11.58 -0.53
N PRO A 129 12.29 12.20 -0.96
CA PRO A 129 11.39 11.56 -1.92
C PRO A 129 12.17 11.22 -3.19
N SER A 130 12.47 9.94 -3.38
CA SER A 130 13.21 9.49 -4.54
C SER A 130 12.31 9.50 -5.77
N LYS A 131 12.85 9.94 -6.90
CA LYS A 131 12.16 9.90 -8.20
C LYS A 131 12.12 8.50 -8.80
N GLN A 132 12.91 7.55 -8.30
CA GLN A 132 13.09 6.23 -8.91
C GLN A 132 13.06 5.06 -7.92
N VAL A 133 13.18 5.31 -6.63
CA VAL A 133 13.16 4.28 -5.59
C VAL A 133 12.00 4.51 -4.65
N VAL A 134 11.15 3.51 -4.50
CA VAL A 134 10.01 3.50 -3.58
C VAL A 134 10.30 2.52 -2.45
N HIS A 135 10.41 3.03 -1.24
CA HIS A 135 10.54 2.22 -0.03
C HIS A 135 9.16 1.82 0.47
N ILE A 136 9.00 0.55 0.83
CA ILE A 136 7.76 -0.03 1.36
C ILE A 136 8.12 -0.77 2.64
N TYR A 137 7.46 -0.47 3.74
CA TYR A 137 7.69 -1.13 5.03
C TYR A 137 6.50 -2.01 5.37
N THR A 138 6.78 -3.22 5.83
CA THR A 138 5.75 -4.23 6.13
C THR A 138 5.97 -4.79 7.52
N ASP A 139 4.88 -5.00 8.24
CA ASP A 139 4.88 -5.68 9.53
C ASP A 139 3.58 -6.44 9.79
N GLY A 140 3.65 -7.46 10.62
CA GLY A 140 2.52 -8.28 11.04
C GLY A 140 2.50 -8.49 12.55
N SER A 141 1.38 -8.14 13.19
CA SER A 141 1.22 -8.22 14.64
C SER A 141 0.11 -9.17 15.04
N THR A 142 0.33 -9.96 16.11
CA THR A 142 -0.72 -10.84 16.66
C THR A 142 -0.69 -10.90 18.18
N ILE A 143 -1.87 -10.97 18.78
CA ILE A 143 -2.06 -11.28 20.21
C ILE A 143 -2.55 -12.72 20.33
N ARG A 144 -2.04 -13.46 21.31
CA ARG A 144 -2.35 -14.90 21.56
C ARG A 144 -2.07 -15.77 20.33
N ASN A 145 -0.93 -15.54 19.71
CA ASN A 145 -0.43 -16.15 18.48
C ASN A 145 -0.83 -17.64 18.37
N GLY A 146 -1.56 -17.99 17.30
CA GLY A 146 -1.97 -19.36 16.98
C GLY A 146 -3.05 -19.97 17.85
N SER A 147 -3.53 -19.29 18.89
CA SER A 147 -4.63 -19.76 19.72
C SER A 147 -5.99 -19.56 19.03
N LYS A 148 -7.05 -20.24 19.53
CA LYS A 148 -8.43 -20.02 19.05
C LYS A 148 -8.97 -18.61 19.30
N HIS A 149 -8.34 -17.86 20.21
CA HIS A 149 -8.68 -16.47 20.52
C HIS A 149 -7.61 -15.49 20.00
N ALA A 150 -6.78 -15.94 19.07
CA ALA A 150 -5.81 -15.07 18.43
C ALA A 150 -6.50 -13.95 17.65
N THR A 151 -5.95 -12.78 17.77
CA THR A 151 -6.32 -11.60 16.98
C THR A 151 -5.04 -11.02 16.38
N GLY A 152 -5.14 -10.34 15.27
CA GLY A 152 -3.96 -9.76 14.65
C GLY A 152 -4.32 -8.89 13.47
N GLY A 153 -3.31 -8.23 12.95
CA GLY A 153 -3.38 -7.39 11.78
C GLY A 153 -2.06 -7.33 11.07
N TYR A 154 -2.04 -6.59 10.00
CA TYR A 154 -0.83 -6.27 9.27
C TYR A 154 -0.85 -4.82 8.80
N GLY A 155 0.32 -4.25 8.67
CA GLY A 155 0.54 -2.90 8.23
C GLY A 155 1.45 -2.84 7.01
N VAL A 156 1.14 -1.91 6.08
CA VAL A 156 2.01 -1.52 4.99
C VAL A 156 2.12 -0.02 4.97
N PHE A 157 3.34 0.49 5.03
CA PHE A 157 3.65 1.91 4.95
C PHE A 157 4.44 2.22 3.69
N ILE A 158 3.92 3.10 2.84
CA ILE A 158 4.59 3.62 1.66
C ILE A 158 4.70 5.14 1.81
N PRO A 159 5.92 5.69 2.02
CA PRO A 159 6.12 7.12 2.24
C PRO A 159 5.51 7.98 1.13
N GLY A 160 4.68 8.95 1.53
CA GLY A 160 4.06 9.89 0.60
C GLY A 160 2.86 9.37 -0.19
N THR A 161 2.54 8.09 -0.09
CA THR A 161 1.50 7.45 -0.91
C THR A 161 0.42 6.77 -0.09
N LEU A 162 0.75 5.75 0.71
CA LEU A 162 -0.24 4.86 1.27
C LEU A 162 0.11 4.39 2.68
N HIS A 163 -0.93 4.24 3.51
CA HIS A 163 -0.87 3.57 4.80
C HIS A 163 -1.98 2.53 4.85
N VAL A 164 -1.60 1.25 4.81
CA VAL A 164 -2.55 0.14 4.95
C VAL A 164 -2.52 -0.37 6.38
N LYS A 165 -3.69 -0.49 6.97
CA LYS A 165 -3.93 -1.15 8.24
C LYS A 165 -5.09 -2.12 8.06
N GLU A 166 -4.81 -3.42 8.16
CA GLU A 166 -5.85 -4.43 8.00
C GLU A 166 -5.84 -5.43 9.15
N ARG A 167 -7.04 -5.78 9.62
CA ARG A 167 -7.25 -6.80 10.64
C ARG A 167 -7.35 -8.18 9.99
N LEU A 168 -6.71 -9.18 10.61
CA LEU A 168 -6.86 -10.57 10.20
C LEU A 168 -8.20 -11.14 10.67
N ILE A 169 -8.88 -11.84 9.78
CA ILE A 169 -10.14 -12.51 10.03
C ILE A 169 -9.93 -14.01 9.86
N ALA A 170 -10.05 -14.77 10.95
CA ALA A 170 -9.74 -16.20 10.97
C ALA A 170 -10.51 -17.01 9.92
N ARG A 171 -11.79 -16.69 9.69
CA ARG A 171 -12.64 -17.38 8.68
C ARG A 171 -12.18 -17.19 7.23
N GLU A 172 -11.32 -16.20 6.99
CA GLU A 172 -10.75 -15.91 5.65
C GLU A 172 -9.41 -16.61 5.43
N LEU A 173 -8.92 -17.33 6.44
CA LEU A 173 -7.69 -18.11 6.39
C LEU A 173 -8.02 -19.59 6.21
N MET A 174 -7.34 -20.28 5.29
CA MET A 174 -7.59 -21.70 5.00
C MET A 174 -7.56 -22.59 6.25
N ASN A 175 -6.62 -22.34 7.16
CA ASN A 175 -6.49 -23.12 8.40
C ASN A 175 -7.21 -22.48 9.60
N GLY A 176 -7.88 -21.34 9.40
CA GLY A 176 -8.60 -20.61 10.45
C GLY A 176 -7.72 -20.05 11.58
N LYS A 177 -6.38 -20.12 11.46
CA LYS A 177 -5.46 -19.74 12.54
C LYS A 177 -4.77 -18.41 12.23
N ILE A 178 -4.93 -17.45 13.13
CA ILE A 178 -4.19 -16.20 13.13
C ILE A 178 -2.86 -16.41 13.84
N THR A 179 -1.75 -16.22 13.10
CA THR A 179 -0.38 -16.33 13.61
C THR A 179 0.49 -15.19 13.12
N ASN A 180 1.62 -14.91 13.79
CA ASN A 180 2.60 -13.93 13.32
C ASN A 180 3.02 -14.23 11.88
N CYS A 181 3.35 -15.50 11.57
CA CYS A 181 3.73 -15.86 10.20
C CYS A 181 2.63 -15.54 9.16
N VAL A 182 1.36 -15.69 9.51
CA VAL A 182 0.23 -15.34 8.64
C VAL A 182 0.17 -13.82 8.47
N ALA A 183 0.32 -13.05 9.55
CA ALA A 183 0.30 -11.59 9.52
C ALA A 183 1.42 -11.03 8.62
N GLU A 184 2.64 -11.53 8.81
CA GLU A 184 3.82 -11.15 8.02
C GLU A 184 3.69 -11.50 6.53
N LEU A 185 3.21 -12.72 6.22
CA LEU A 185 2.96 -13.13 4.84
C LEU A 185 1.90 -12.25 4.18
N LYS A 186 0.83 -11.90 4.91
CA LYS A 186 -0.21 -10.98 4.43
C LYS A 186 0.33 -9.58 4.19
N ALA A 187 1.20 -9.07 5.06
CA ALA A 187 1.84 -7.76 4.90
C ALA A 187 2.67 -7.69 3.60
N ILE A 188 3.52 -8.70 3.35
CA ILE A 188 4.34 -8.75 2.13
C ILE A 188 3.46 -8.93 0.88
N ASN A 189 2.44 -9.81 0.92
CA ASN A 189 1.53 -9.98 -0.21
C ASN A 189 0.82 -8.67 -0.54
N ARG A 190 0.35 -7.95 0.48
CA ARG A 190 -0.27 -6.66 0.30
C ARG A 190 0.68 -5.61 -0.28
N ALA A 191 1.93 -5.59 0.15
CA ALA A 191 2.94 -4.71 -0.43
C ALA A 191 3.16 -5.00 -1.93
N LEU A 192 3.20 -6.28 -2.33
CA LEU A 192 3.31 -6.68 -3.73
C LEU A 192 2.07 -6.28 -4.55
N GLU A 193 0.87 -6.39 -3.98
CA GLU A 193 -0.37 -5.91 -4.60
C GLU A 193 -0.32 -4.39 -4.82
N GLU A 194 0.17 -3.62 -3.84
CA GLU A 194 0.32 -2.17 -3.96
C GLU A 194 1.36 -1.77 -5.02
N ILE A 195 2.46 -2.51 -5.14
CA ILE A 195 3.46 -2.31 -6.20
C ILE A 195 2.80 -2.44 -7.58
N LEU A 196 2.02 -3.50 -7.79
CA LEU A 196 1.30 -3.71 -9.04
C LEU A 196 0.26 -2.60 -9.29
N GLN A 197 -0.43 -2.15 -8.24
CA GLN A 197 -1.39 -1.06 -8.33
C GLN A 197 -0.70 0.27 -8.71
N ILE A 198 0.40 0.62 -8.06
CA ILE A 198 1.20 1.81 -8.38
C ILE A 198 1.68 1.75 -9.83
N HIS A 199 2.18 0.59 -10.29
CA HIS A 199 2.64 0.41 -11.66
C HIS A 199 1.53 0.67 -12.69
N ILE A 200 0.29 0.26 -12.39
CA ILE A 200 -0.89 0.52 -13.22
C ILE A 200 -1.21 2.02 -13.23
N GLU A 201 -1.21 2.67 -12.08
CA GLU A 201 -1.58 4.08 -11.93
C GLU A 201 -0.62 5.03 -12.64
N VAL A 202 0.68 4.72 -12.64
CA VAL A 202 1.69 5.50 -13.37
C VAL A 202 1.76 5.16 -14.87
N LYS A 203 0.81 4.34 -15.38
CA LYS A 203 0.66 3.98 -16.80
C LYS A 203 1.93 3.42 -17.43
N HIS A 204 2.76 2.74 -16.66
CA HIS A 204 4.04 2.16 -17.10
C HIS A 204 5.07 3.19 -17.62
N GLU A 205 4.84 4.48 -17.40
CA GLU A 205 5.70 5.55 -17.92
C GLU A 205 7.00 5.73 -17.13
N LEU A 206 7.06 5.18 -15.90
CA LEU A 206 8.19 5.35 -14.99
C LEU A 206 8.77 4.01 -14.55
N ALA A 207 10.09 3.88 -14.67
CA ALA A 207 10.84 2.73 -14.18
C ALA A 207 11.18 2.90 -12.69
N PHE A 208 10.29 2.48 -11.80
CA PHE A 208 10.57 2.44 -10.36
C PHE A 208 11.34 1.18 -9.96
N THR A 209 12.15 1.33 -8.93
CA THR A 209 12.67 0.21 -8.13
C THR A 209 11.95 0.23 -6.80
N PHE A 210 11.31 -0.86 -6.44
CA PHE A 210 10.61 -1.01 -5.16
C PHE A 210 11.48 -1.80 -4.19
N ILE A 211 11.61 -1.31 -2.96
CA ILE A 211 12.35 -1.97 -1.90
C ILE A 211 11.37 -2.28 -0.77
N ILE A 212 11.09 -3.56 -0.55
CA ILE A 212 10.26 -4.01 0.56
C ILE A 212 11.16 -4.23 1.77
N HIS A 213 10.97 -3.39 2.79
CA HIS A 213 11.59 -3.52 4.10
C HIS A 213 10.73 -4.39 4.99
N TYR A 214 11.32 -5.40 5.60
CA TYR A 214 10.65 -6.40 6.42
C TYR A 214 11.51 -6.76 7.64
N ASP A 215 10.91 -7.16 8.74
CA ASP A 215 11.62 -7.69 9.91
C ASP A 215 11.46 -9.21 10.04
N SER A 216 10.44 -9.81 9.44
CA SER A 216 10.23 -11.25 9.41
C SER A 216 11.02 -11.96 8.32
N THR A 217 12.21 -12.48 8.65
CA THR A 217 13.03 -13.23 7.69
C THR A 217 12.31 -14.46 7.13
N TYR A 218 11.44 -15.11 7.91
CA TYR A 218 10.66 -16.26 7.44
C TYR A 218 9.79 -15.89 6.24
N ALA A 219 8.97 -14.85 6.37
CA ALA A 219 8.01 -14.48 5.33
C ALA A 219 8.71 -14.11 4.01
N ALA A 220 9.75 -13.27 4.09
CA ALA A 220 10.53 -12.87 2.93
C ALA A 220 11.26 -14.07 2.28
N ASP A 221 11.88 -14.94 3.09
CA ASP A 221 12.65 -16.08 2.57
C ASP A 221 11.77 -17.11 1.84
N VAL A 222 10.54 -17.37 2.32
CA VAL A 222 9.65 -18.32 1.66
C VAL A 222 9.01 -17.75 0.40
N ILE A 223 8.71 -16.44 0.35
CA ILE A 223 8.16 -15.77 -0.83
C ILE A 223 9.24 -15.63 -1.92
N THR A 224 10.47 -15.24 -1.55
CA THR A 224 11.59 -15.12 -2.49
C THR A 224 12.18 -16.47 -2.92
N GLY A 225 11.77 -17.57 -2.28
CA GLY A 225 12.26 -18.92 -2.59
C GLY A 225 13.61 -19.27 -1.96
N LYS A 226 14.16 -18.43 -1.09
CA LYS A 226 15.38 -18.74 -0.32
C LYS A 226 15.18 -19.92 0.63
N LYS A 227 13.95 -20.10 1.12
CA LYS A 227 13.55 -21.24 1.96
C LYS A 227 12.27 -21.88 1.43
N SER A 228 12.10 -23.17 1.70
CA SER A 228 10.85 -23.88 1.43
C SER A 228 9.86 -23.69 2.57
N ALA A 229 8.63 -23.35 2.23
CA ALA A 229 7.55 -23.26 3.21
C ALA A 229 7.03 -24.64 3.60
N LYS A 230 6.77 -24.85 4.89
CA LYS A 230 6.12 -26.07 5.43
C LYS A 230 4.67 -25.81 5.87
N ALA A 231 4.26 -24.57 5.95
CA ALA A 231 2.93 -24.12 6.36
C ALA A 231 2.51 -22.87 5.57
N ASN A 232 1.22 -22.49 5.63
CA ASN A 232 0.64 -21.32 4.97
C ASN A 232 0.91 -21.30 3.46
N LEU A 233 0.89 -22.48 2.82
CA LEU A 233 1.30 -22.67 1.43
C LEU A 233 0.50 -21.79 0.46
N GLU A 234 -0.78 -21.55 0.74
CA GLU A 234 -1.64 -20.67 -0.05
C GLU A 234 -1.10 -19.24 -0.06
N LEU A 235 -0.80 -18.66 1.11
CA LEU A 235 -0.27 -17.31 1.22
C LEU A 235 1.12 -17.19 0.57
N VAL A 236 1.95 -18.23 0.74
CA VAL A 236 3.27 -18.28 0.11
C VAL A 236 3.16 -18.39 -1.40
N THR A 237 2.23 -19.19 -1.91
CA THR A 237 1.99 -19.31 -3.35
C THR A 237 1.48 -17.99 -3.92
N ALA A 238 0.52 -17.36 -3.26
CA ALA A 238 0.00 -16.05 -3.66
C ALA A 238 1.13 -15.01 -3.75
N GLY A 239 2.00 -14.93 -2.74
CA GLY A 239 3.14 -14.00 -2.74
C GLY A 239 4.15 -14.29 -3.86
N LYS A 240 4.44 -15.56 -4.13
CA LYS A 240 5.31 -15.96 -5.26
C LYS A 240 4.70 -15.59 -6.61
N ASP A 241 3.40 -15.78 -6.77
CA ASP A 241 2.70 -15.45 -8.02
C ASP A 241 2.69 -13.93 -8.24
N LEU A 242 2.45 -13.12 -7.20
CA LEU A 242 2.56 -11.67 -7.25
C LEU A 242 3.97 -11.21 -7.62
N LEU A 243 5.00 -11.80 -7.01
CA LEU A 243 6.40 -11.48 -7.32
C LEU A 243 6.78 -11.87 -8.75
N LYS A 244 6.29 -13.02 -9.22
CA LYS A 244 6.45 -13.46 -10.60
C LYS A 244 5.76 -12.51 -11.58
N GLU A 245 4.60 -11.98 -11.23
CA GLU A 245 3.89 -11.00 -12.04
C GLU A 245 4.65 -9.66 -12.10
N CYS A 246 5.16 -9.15 -10.98
CA CYS A 246 6.07 -8.01 -11.00
C CYS A 246 7.23 -8.23 -11.97
N SER A 247 7.83 -9.41 -11.93
CA SER A 247 8.94 -9.77 -12.81
C SER A 247 8.53 -9.81 -14.29
N ALA A 248 7.34 -10.37 -14.59
CA ALA A 248 6.80 -10.44 -15.96
C ALA A 248 6.50 -9.04 -16.54
N LEU A 249 6.17 -8.09 -15.68
CA LEU A 249 5.96 -6.67 -16.02
C LEU A 249 7.27 -5.84 -15.99
N SER A 250 8.43 -6.49 -15.80
CA SER A 250 9.73 -5.83 -15.67
C SER A 250 9.83 -4.85 -14.51
N ILE A 251 8.99 -5.04 -13.47
CA ILE A 251 9.03 -4.24 -12.24
C ILE A 251 10.18 -4.76 -11.36
N ARG A 252 11.07 -3.88 -10.97
CA ARG A 252 12.20 -4.22 -10.08
C ARG A 252 11.74 -4.19 -8.63
N VAL A 253 11.73 -5.35 -7.98
CA VAL A 253 11.42 -5.51 -6.56
C VAL A 253 12.61 -6.13 -5.85
N SER A 254 13.06 -5.50 -4.77
CA SER A 254 14.07 -6.04 -3.85
C SER A 254 13.52 -6.13 -2.43
N PHE A 255 14.18 -6.95 -1.61
CA PHE A 255 13.80 -7.22 -0.24
C PHE A 255 14.98 -6.90 0.67
N GLU A 256 14.76 -6.03 1.66
CA GLU A 256 15.77 -5.62 2.64
C GLU A 256 15.29 -5.85 4.07
N HIS A 257 16.10 -6.55 4.84
CA HIS A 257 15.80 -6.83 6.25
C HIS A 257 16.08 -5.60 7.11
N VAL A 258 15.11 -5.23 7.94
CA VAL A 258 15.23 -4.18 8.96
C VAL A 258 15.08 -4.82 10.33
N TYR A 259 15.92 -4.44 11.29
CA TYR A 259 15.79 -4.93 12.66
C TYR A 259 14.68 -4.15 13.38
N SER A 260 13.69 -4.87 13.91
CA SER A 260 12.61 -4.31 14.72
C SER A 260 13.09 -3.91 16.11
N HIS A 261 12.39 -2.96 16.74
CA HIS A 261 12.56 -2.54 18.14
C HIS A 261 14.00 -2.15 18.54
N THR A 262 14.80 -1.64 17.61
CA THR A 262 16.19 -1.26 17.87
C THR A 262 16.33 0.00 18.73
N GLY A 263 15.28 0.80 18.86
CA GLY A 263 15.32 2.14 19.48
C GLY A 263 16.08 3.19 18.66
N LYS A 264 16.63 2.80 17.49
CA LYS A 264 17.32 3.71 16.58
C LYS A 264 16.33 4.71 15.97
N GLN A 265 16.88 5.86 15.60
CA GLN A 265 16.11 6.95 15.02
C GLN A 265 16.42 7.15 13.54
N ASP A 266 17.08 6.17 12.90
CA ASP A 266 17.31 6.20 11.46
C ASP A 266 16.01 6.00 10.66
N LEU A 267 16.04 6.41 9.40
CA LEU A 267 14.85 6.44 8.54
C LEU A 267 14.20 5.04 8.37
N PHE A 268 15.03 4.00 8.27
CA PHE A 268 14.52 2.62 8.10
C PHE A 268 13.84 2.10 9.35
N SER A 269 14.44 2.36 10.53
CA SER A 269 13.83 2.01 11.82
C SER A 269 12.52 2.76 12.05
N LEU A 270 12.44 4.04 11.70
CA LEU A 270 11.19 4.82 11.76
C LEU A 270 10.12 4.31 10.81
N GLY A 271 10.53 3.91 9.60
CA GLY A 271 9.60 3.31 8.63
C GLY A 271 9.03 1.98 9.11
N ASN A 272 9.87 1.12 9.69
CA ASN A 272 9.45 -0.14 10.29
C ASN A 272 8.52 0.08 11.49
N GLU A 273 8.84 1.04 12.37
CA GLU A 273 7.97 1.41 13.50
C GLU A 273 6.59 1.90 13.03
N LEU A 274 6.51 2.60 11.88
CA LEU A 274 5.23 2.98 11.28
C LEU A 274 4.44 1.76 10.80
N ALA A 275 5.07 0.78 10.17
CA ALA A 275 4.42 -0.46 9.76
C ALA A 275 3.91 -1.26 10.99
N ASP A 276 4.73 -1.37 12.05
CA ASP A 276 4.35 -2.00 13.34
C ASP A 276 3.11 -1.33 13.94
N LYS A 277 3.10 0.01 14.04
CA LYS A 277 1.92 0.74 14.54
C LYS A 277 0.67 0.56 13.67
N LEU A 278 0.84 0.40 12.37
CA LEU A 278 -0.26 0.08 11.47
C LEU A 278 -0.74 -1.37 11.65
N ALA A 279 0.17 -2.34 11.90
CA ALA A 279 -0.15 -3.73 12.16
C ALA A 279 -0.88 -3.92 13.50
N ASP A 280 -0.64 -3.05 14.48
CA ASP A 280 -1.31 -3.09 15.78
C ASP A 280 -2.77 -2.61 15.66
N VAL A 281 -3.68 -3.56 15.52
CA VAL A 281 -5.13 -3.31 15.39
C VAL A 281 -5.85 -3.19 16.73
N HIS A 282 -5.12 -3.24 17.85
CA HIS A 282 -5.69 -3.28 19.20
C HIS A 282 -5.56 -1.95 19.96
N ASN A 283 -4.62 -1.10 19.56
CA ASN A 283 -4.33 0.17 20.23
C ASN A 283 -4.96 1.39 19.54
N ASN A 284 -6.21 1.25 19.07
CA ASN A 284 -7.03 2.37 18.57
C ASN A 284 -8.34 2.49 19.32
#